data_4a7588272d38834759789deea501d7d5
#
_entry.id   4a7588272d38834759789deea501d7d5
#
_cell.length_a   1.000
_cell.length_b   1.000
_cell.length_c   1.000
_cell.angle_alpha   90.00
_cell.angle_beta   90.00
_cell.angle_gamma   90.00
#
_symmetry.space_group_name_H-M   'P 1'
#
loop_
_entity.id
_entity.type
_entity.pdbx_description
1 polymer ?
#
loop_
_entity_poly.entity_id
_entity_poly.type
_entity_poly.pdbx_seq_one_letter_code
_entity_poly.pdbx_strand_id
1 'polypeptide(L)'
;IFSIMESGGFVRYDLNSQNGEIYAICSNMTWDQDAPEAEYINEFQVQSWKYTKNGYFFIEEYDRQGYDGYHGKIGFRVEPLDEACRELNRKYVMPVGYAGNKLFITNWNQSDYSQLDFYDLYEIMYLLKYEKYVPYNYSQEGVEYYIPKQDFEEVIQTFLTVESEVLESNAIYNAETKTYLYRPRGLYDYGSTYEPYPEVVSYEKMDDGKIKLIINAVWERTMQDNAMTSELVIQPLDNNRFHYISNQVIKSNLDDTSKWYRNRLTYGEWNKIYKENDEIK
;
A
#
# COMPACT_ATOMS: atom_id res chain seq x y z
N ILE A 1 -7.09 -20.52 30.40
CA ILE A 1 -8.24 -20.40 29.50
C ILE A 1 -8.82 -19.03 29.73
N PHE A 2 -8.63 -18.19 28.75
CA PHE A 2 -8.97 -16.78 28.84
C PHE A 2 -10.44 -16.61 28.47
N SER A 3 -11.22 -16.09 29.38
CA SER A 3 -12.57 -15.65 29.08
C SER A 3 -12.51 -14.21 28.63
N ILE A 4 -12.26 -14.02 27.38
CA ILE A 4 -12.40 -12.71 26.75
C ILE A 4 -13.59 -12.86 25.83
N MET A 5 -14.76 -12.53 26.29
CA MET A 5 -15.90 -12.42 25.40
C MET A 5 -17.06 -11.72 26.08
N GLU A 6 -17.35 -10.49 25.72
CA GLU A 6 -18.74 -10.10 25.71
C GLU A 6 -19.23 -9.47 24.39
N SER A 7 -18.40 -9.07 23.44
CA SER A 7 -18.92 -8.56 22.15
C SER A 7 -17.87 -8.33 21.05
N GLY A 8 -16.65 -8.77 21.26
CA GLY A 8 -15.59 -8.58 20.26
C GLY A 8 -15.18 -9.90 19.60
N GLY A 9 -14.86 -9.86 18.33
CA GLY A 9 -14.21 -10.96 17.66
C GLY A 9 -12.81 -11.18 18.25
N PHE A 10 -12.54 -12.39 18.76
CA PHE A 10 -11.20 -12.80 19.10
C PHE A 10 -10.33 -12.79 17.82
N VAL A 11 -9.21 -12.11 17.86
CA VAL A 11 -8.32 -12.06 16.72
C VAL A 11 -7.20 -13.07 16.89
N ARG A 12 -6.39 -13.00 17.99
CA ARG A 12 -5.31 -13.97 18.18
C ARG A 12 -4.51 -13.78 19.47
N TYR A 13 -3.63 -14.76 19.75
CA TYR A 13 -2.57 -14.67 20.75
C TYR A 13 -1.19 -14.65 20.09
N ASP A 14 -0.31 -13.78 20.56
CA ASP A 14 1.10 -13.78 20.22
C ASP A 14 1.95 -14.05 21.44
N LEU A 15 3.00 -14.86 21.27
CA LEU A 15 3.99 -15.14 22.30
C LEU A 15 5.29 -14.43 21.97
N ASN A 16 5.69 -13.50 22.81
CA ASN A 16 7.04 -12.98 22.77
C ASN A 16 8.02 -13.98 23.42
N SER A 17 8.74 -14.72 22.58
CA SER A 17 9.68 -15.75 23.03
C SER A 17 10.89 -15.20 23.79
N GLN A 18 11.19 -13.90 23.69
CA GLN A 18 12.31 -13.29 24.37
C GLN A 18 12.04 -12.99 25.83
N ASN A 19 10.83 -12.58 26.16
CA ASN A 19 10.45 -12.18 27.53
C ASN A 19 9.33 -13.05 28.13
N GLY A 20 8.78 -14.00 27.39
CA GLY A 20 7.70 -14.88 27.83
C GLY A 20 6.34 -14.20 27.98
N GLU A 21 6.16 -13.03 27.41
CA GLU A 21 4.88 -12.34 27.41
C GLU A 21 3.94 -12.91 26.36
N ILE A 22 2.67 -13.02 26.72
CA ILE A 22 1.60 -13.34 25.78
C ILE A 22 0.74 -12.10 25.61
N TYR A 23 0.45 -11.79 24.38
CA TYR A 23 -0.44 -10.71 24.02
C TYR A 23 -1.72 -11.28 23.42
N ALA A 24 -2.85 -10.89 23.99
CA ALA A 24 -4.16 -11.18 23.43
C ALA A 24 -4.66 -9.95 22.67
N ILE A 25 -4.93 -10.11 21.40
CA ILE A 25 -5.47 -9.05 20.55
C ILE A 25 -6.95 -9.35 20.31
N CYS A 26 -7.79 -8.41 20.68
CA CYS A 26 -9.22 -8.46 20.46
C CYS A 26 -9.63 -7.33 19.53
N SER A 27 -10.44 -7.62 18.53
CA SER A 27 -11.05 -6.61 17.67
C SER A 27 -12.49 -6.42 18.09
N ASN A 28 -12.85 -5.19 18.44
CA ASN A 28 -14.23 -4.79 18.63
C ASN A 28 -14.68 -4.07 17.34
N MET A 29 -15.67 -4.63 16.68
CA MET A 29 -16.38 -3.95 15.61
C MET A 29 -17.64 -3.32 16.21
N THR A 30 -17.64 -2.01 16.36
CA THR A 30 -18.84 -1.27 16.71
C THR A 30 -19.44 -0.64 15.47
N TRP A 31 -20.76 -0.81 15.34
CA TRP A 31 -21.54 -0.14 14.32
C TRP A 31 -22.03 1.18 14.88
N ASP A 32 -21.60 2.28 14.34
CA ASP A 32 -22.17 3.58 14.68
C ASP A 32 -23.45 3.81 13.85
N GLN A 33 -24.61 3.63 14.49
CA GLN A 33 -25.92 3.80 13.87
C GLN A 33 -26.27 5.28 13.65
N ASP A 34 -25.58 6.19 14.31
CA ASP A 34 -25.84 7.62 14.28
C ASP A 34 -24.94 8.36 13.26
N ALA A 35 -23.98 7.67 12.65
CA ALA A 35 -23.18 8.26 11.59
C ALA A 35 -24.00 8.44 10.30
N PRO A 36 -23.82 9.53 9.57
CA PRO A 36 -24.57 9.81 8.32
C PRO A 36 -24.37 8.75 7.24
N GLU A 37 -23.24 8.06 7.26
CA GLU A 37 -22.96 6.85 6.53
C GLU A 37 -22.47 5.84 7.56
N ALA A 38 -23.15 4.72 7.68
CA ALA A 38 -22.82 3.69 8.65
C ALA A 38 -21.36 3.24 8.50
N GLU A 39 -20.51 3.68 9.40
CA GLU A 39 -19.10 3.32 9.43
C GLU A 39 -18.85 2.23 10.47
N TYR A 40 -18.05 1.22 10.07
CA TYR A 40 -17.51 0.26 11.01
C TYR A 40 -16.28 0.86 11.68
N ILE A 41 -16.37 1.07 12.99
CA ILE A 41 -15.24 1.47 13.79
C ILE A 41 -14.56 0.20 14.29
N ASN A 42 -13.33 -0.05 13.84
CA ASN A 42 -12.51 -1.12 14.36
C ASN A 42 -11.69 -0.61 15.55
N GLU A 43 -12.03 -1.08 16.73
CA GLU A 43 -11.25 -0.85 17.93
C GLU A 43 -10.45 -2.11 18.26
N PHE A 44 -9.16 -1.95 18.54
CA PHE A 44 -8.31 -3.04 18.99
C PHE A 44 -7.95 -2.85 20.44
N GLN A 45 -8.28 -3.84 21.26
CA GLN A 45 -7.77 -3.96 22.61
C GLN A 45 -6.63 -4.96 22.63
N VAL A 46 -5.54 -4.59 23.25
CA VAL A 46 -4.39 -5.45 23.47
C VAL A 46 -4.23 -5.68 24.96
N GLN A 47 -4.30 -6.94 25.36
CA GLN A 47 -4.01 -7.36 26.73
C GLN A 47 -2.63 -8.01 26.77
N SER A 48 -1.77 -7.52 27.65
CA SER A 48 -0.45 -8.08 27.90
C SER A 48 -0.47 -8.98 29.12
N TRP A 49 0.05 -10.19 28.97
CA TRP A 49 0.11 -11.21 29.99
C TRP A 49 1.53 -11.76 30.11
N LYS A 50 2.06 -11.83 31.31
CA LYS A 50 3.39 -12.37 31.55
C LYS A 50 3.33 -13.75 32.20
N TYR A 51 4.06 -14.71 31.64
CA TYR A 51 4.22 -16.00 32.26
C TYR A 51 5.26 -15.96 33.35
N THR A 52 4.90 -16.49 34.50
CA THR A 52 5.78 -16.69 35.66
C THR A 52 5.67 -18.12 36.16
N LYS A 53 6.53 -18.51 37.08
CA LYS A 53 6.44 -19.83 37.78
C LYS A 53 5.10 -20.09 38.46
N ASN A 54 4.32 -19.05 38.67
CA ASN A 54 2.99 -19.14 39.32
C ASN A 54 1.84 -19.05 38.28
N GLY A 55 2.15 -19.06 37.01
CA GLY A 55 1.18 -18.93 35.92
C GLY A 55 1.26 -17.62 35.18
N TYR A 56 0.21 -17.29 34.41
CA TYR A 56 0.11 -16.05 33.70
C TYR A 56 -0.51 -14.96 34.56
N PHE A 57 0.09 -13.78 34.52
CA PHE A 57 -0.43 -12.59 35.14
C PHE A 57 -0.72 -11.52 34.12
N PHE A 58 -1.91 -10.96 34.22
CA PHE A 58 -2.28 -9.76 33.47
C PHE A 58 -1.36 -8.59 33.90
N ILE A 59 -0.81 -7.89 32.93
CA ILE A 59 0.06 -6.73 33.16
C ILE A 59 -0.72 -5.47 32.85
N GLU A 60 -1.24 -5.36 31.64
CA GLU A 60 -1.91 -4.16 31.18
C GLU A 60 -2.89 -4.44 30.04
N GLU A 61 -3.84 -3.57 29.94
CA GLU A 61 -4.73 -3.45 28.78
C GLU A 61 -4.59 -2.06 28.21
N TYR A 62 -4.48 -1.96 26.92
CA TYR A 62 -4.39 -0.67 26.23
C TYR A 62 -5.15 -0.72 24.92
N ASP A 63 -5.69 0.44 24.59
CA ASP A 63 -6.40 0.67 23.34
C ASP A 63 -5.40 1.02 22.25
N ARG A 64 -5.56 0.39 21.10
CA ARG A 64 -4.80 0.68 19.88
C ARG A 64 -5.61 1.41 18.83
N GLN A 65 -6.64 2.10 19.22
CA GLN A 65 -7.44 2.91 18.32
C GLN A 65 -6.54 3.89 17.54
N GLY A 66 -6.66 3.90 16.24
CA GLY A 66 -5.85 4.76 15.38
C GLY A 66 -4.36 4.43 15.35
N TYR A 67 -3.95 3.27 15.85
CA TYR A 67 -2.57 2.83 15.77
C TYR A 67 -2.11 2.78 14.32
N ASP A 68 -1.27 3.74 13.95
CA ASP A 68 -0.62 3.88 12.66
C ASP A 68 -1.48 3.89 11.40
N GLY A 69 -2.79 4.07 11.54
CA GLY A 69 -3.68 4.01 10.39
C GLY A 69 -3.76 2.63 9.73
N TYR A 70 -3.29 1.57 10.40
CA TYR A 70 -3.39 0.21 9.88
C TYR A 70 -4.81 -0.38 9.92
N HIS A 71 -5.81 0.38 10.37
CA HIS A 71 -7.23 0.07 10.24
C HIS A 71 -7.57 -1.43 10.35
N GLY A 72 -7.17 -2.04 11.44
CA GLY A 72 -7.45 -3.46 11.64
C GLY A 72 -6.52 -4.46 10.97
N LYS A 73 -5.54 -4.03 10.20
CA LYS A 73 -4.60 -4.94 9.51
C LYS A 73 -3.44 -5.42 10.39
N ILE A 74 -3.36 -4.97 11.63
CA ILE A 74 -2.28 -5.34 12.56
C ILE A 74 -2.59 -6.57 13.42
N GLY A 75 -3.65 -7.29 13.10
CA GLY A 75 -4.18 -8.36 13.95
C GLY A 75 -3.25 -9.50 14.33
N PHE A 76 -2.10 -9.66 13.67
CA PHE A 76 -1.12 -10.69 14.04
C PHE A 76 0.17 -10.14 14.63
N ARG A 77 0.28 -8.82 14.81
CA ARG A 77 1.46 -8.16 15.33
C ARG A 77 1.15 -7.28 16.52
N VAL A 78 1.92 -7.43 17.57
CA VAL A 78 1.69 -6.74 18.84
C VAL A 78 2.79 -5.72 19.14
N GLU A 79 4.01 -5.99 18.70
CA GLU A 79 5.12 -5.08 18.96
C GLU A 79 4.96 -3.79 18.16
N PRO A 80 4.88 -2.63 18.83
CA PRO A 80 4.85 -1.36 18.14
C PRO A 80 6.19 -1.10 17.45
N LEU A 81 6.13 -0.58 16.24
CA LEU A 81 7.30 -0.04 15.59
C LEU A 81 7.82 1.20 16.34
N ASP A 82 9.09 1.50 16.13
CA ASP A 82 9.68 2.79 16.53
C ASP A 82 8.83 3.95 15.98
N GLU A 83 8.64 4.99 16.78
CA GLU A 83 7.76 6.11 16.43
C GLU A 83 8.23 6.85 15.17
N ALA A 84 9.54 7.01 14.99
CA ALA A 84 10.07 7.63 13.78
C ALA A 84 9.83 6.75 12.53
N CYS A 85 9.94 5.43 12.66
CA CYS A 85 9.59 4.50 11.59
C CYS A 85 8.10 4.62 11.23
N ARG A 86 7.22 4.75 12.22
CA ARG A 86 5.78 4.93 12.01
C ARG A 86 5.45 6.23 11.30
N GLU A 87 6.10 7.33 11.68
CA GLU A 87 5.92 8.62 11.01
C GLU A 87 6.39 8.58 9.55
N LEU A 88 7.55 7.97 9.29
CA LEU A 88 8.06 7.79 7.93
C LEU A 88 7.14 6.90 7.10
N ASN A 89 6.60 5.85 7.71
CA ASN A 89 5.65 4.96 7.07
C ASN A 89 4.36 5.69 6.67
N ARG A 90 3.74 6.42 7.59
CA ARG A 90 2.54 7.24 7.32
C ARG A 90 2.76 8.26 6.22
N LYS A 91 3.92 8.90 6.23
CA LYS A 91 4.21 9.98 5.30
C LYS A 91 4.53 9.51 3.88
N TYR A 92 5.32 8.45 3.74
CA TYR A 92 5.95 8.12 2.47
C TYR A 92 5.50 6.80 1.87
N VAL A 93 4.97 5.88 2.66
CA VAL A 93 4.80 4.50 2.24
C VAL A 93 3.34 4.05 2.25
N MET A 94 2.64 4.24 3.36
CA MET A 94 1.24 3.86 3.49
C MET A 94 0.30 4.48 2.45
N PRO A 95 0.45 5.76 2.09
CA PRO A 95 -0.46 6.37 1.11
C PRO A 95 -0.38 5.75 -0.28
N VAL A 96 0.72 5.06 -0.59
CA VAL A 96 0.91 4.32 -1.85
C VAL A 96 0.56 2.84 -1.68
N GLY A 97 1.09 2.21 -0.65
CA GLY A 97 0.87 0.78 -0.40
C GLY A 97 1.32 -0.15 -1.53
N TYR A 98 0.74 -1.34 -1.55
CA TYR A 98 1.00 -2.35 -2.59
C TYR A 98 -0.17 -2.54 -3.56
N ALA A 99 -1.32 -1.92 -3.28
CA ALA A 99 -2.51 -2.06 -4.10
C ALA A 99 -2.30 -1.43 -5.48
N GLY A 100 -2.48 -2.22 -6.53
CA GLY A 100 -2.55 -1.74 -7.90
C GLY A 100 -1.31 -1.04 -8.45
N ASN A 101 -0.13 -1.18 -7.82
CA ASN A 101 1.10 -0.55 -8.33
C ASN A 101 2.36 -1.39 -8.08
N LYS A 102 3.44 -1.03 -8.76
CA LYS A 102 4.73 -1.72 -8.68
C LYS A 102 5.80 -0.94 -7.92
N LEU A 103 5.49 0.20 -7.31
CA LEU A 103 6.51 1.11 -6.78
C LEU A 103 7.44 0.45 -5.76
N PHE A 104 6.89 -0.39 -4.87
CA PHE A 104 7.65 -1.05 -3.81
C PHE A 104 7.96 -2.53 -4.07
N ILE A 105 7.41 -3.12 -5.14
CA ILE A 105 7.57 -4.56 -5.43
C ILE A 105 8.54 -4.87 -6.58
N THR A 106 9.11 -3.84 -7.22
CA THR A 106 10.08 -3.99 -8.31
C THR A 106 11.33 -3.16 -8.07
N ASN A 107 12.43 -3.55 -8.74
CA ASN A 107 13.65 -2.78 -8.74
C ASN A 107 13.55 -1.67 -9.79
N TRP A 108 13.80 -0.44 -9.37
CA TRP A 108 13.85 0.71 -10.26
C TRP A 108 14.71 1.83 -9.64
N ASN A 109 15.20 2.74 -10.45
CA ASN A 109 15.94 3.93 -10.06
C ASN A 109 15.78 5.03 -11.10
N GLN A 110 16.37 6.20 -10.85
CA GLN A 110 16.28 7.37 -11.73
C GLN A 110 16.83 7.15 -13.16
N SER A 111 17.64 6.13 -13.39
CA SER A 111 18.14 5.77 -14.72
C SER A 111 17.37 4.63 -15.39
N ASP A 112 16.52 3.94 -14.66
CA ASP A 112 15.72 2.80 -15.16
C ASP A 112 14.37 2.70 -14.46
N TYR A 113 13.32 3.07 -15.16
CA TYR A 113 11.93 2.99 -14.75
C TYR A 113 11.16 1.88 -15.48
N SER A 114 11.82 1.01 -16.24
CA SER A 114 11.20 0.03 -17.15
C SER A 114 10.27 -0.97 -16.46
N GLN A 115 10.42 -1.18 -15.17
CA GLN A 115 9.58 -2.09 -14.39
C GLN A 115 8.30 -1.43 -13.84
N LEU A 116 8.20 -0.10 -13.94
CA LEU A 116 7.03 0.62 -13.44
C LEU A 116 5.93 0.71 -14.50
N ASP A 117 4.68 0.74 -14.04
CA ASP A 117 3.52 1.10 -14.84
C ASP A 117 3.10 2.53 -14.49
N PHE A 118 3.32 3.45 -15.41
CA PHE A 118 3.05 4.86 -15.16
C PHE A 118 1.55 5.20 -15.07
N TYR A 119 0.67 4.37 -15.60
CA TYR A 119 -0.76 4.56 -15.42
C TYR A 119 -1.22 4.21 -14.00
N ASP A 120 -0.65 3.15 -13.42
CA ASP A 120 -0.90 2.81 -12.03
C ASP A 120 -0.35 3.89 -11.10
N LEU A 121 0.85 4.39 -11.40
CA LEU A 121 1.44 5.48 -10.64
C LEU A 121 0.66 6.78 -10.79
N TYR A 122 0.14 7.07 -11.98
CA TYR A 122 -0.70 8.23 -12.20
C TYR A 122 -1.94 8.24 -11.29
N GLU A 123 -2.62 7.12 -11.19
CA GLU A 123 -3.81 6.99 -10.33
C GLU A 123 -3.48 7.28 -8.85
N ILE A 124 -2.43 6.65 -8.34
CA ILE A 124 -2.03 6.79 -6.94
C ILE A 124 -1.45 8.18 -6.65
N MET A 125 -0.58 8.68 -7.54
CA MET A 125 0.05 9.98 -7.38
C MET A 125 -0.95 11.12 -7.56
N TYR A 126 -1.99 10.93 -8.39
CA TYR A 126 -3.10 11.86 -8.49
C TYR A 126 -3.85 11.98 -7.15
N LEU A 127 -4.16 10.84 -6.53
CA LEU A 127 -4.77 10.81 -5.20
C LEU A 127 -3.89 11.48 -4.15
N LEU A 128 -2.58 11.21 -4.15
CA LEU A 128 -1.62 11.85 -3.24
C LEU A 128 -1.53 13.36 -3.42
N LYS A 129 -1.58 13.83 -4.67
CA LYS A 129 -1.41 15.25 -4.99
C LYS A 129 -2.66 16.07 -4.73
N TYR A 130 -3.83 15.52 -5.07
CA TYR A 130 -5.08 16.27 -5.09
C TYR A 130 -6.09 15.82 -4.03
N GLU A 131 -5.79 14.77 -3.26
CA GLU A 131 -6.71 14.15 -2.29
C GLU A 131 -8.05 13.74 -2.93
N LYS A 132 -8.00 13.37 -4.20
CA LYS A 132 -9.14 12.98 -5.04
C LYS A 132 -8.74 11.88 -6.00
N TYR A 133 -9.68 11.00 -6.29
CA TYR A 133 -9.49 10.04 -7.38
C TYR A 133 -9.40 10.74 -8.73
N VAL A 134 -8.73 10.10 -9.69
CA VAL A 134 -8.70 10.57 -11.08
C VAL A 134 -10.12 10.82 -11.60
N PRO A 135 -10.36 11.89 -12.38
CA PRO A 135 -11.72 12.29 -12.78
C PRO A 135 -12.27 11.44 -13.92
N TYR A 136 -11.97 10.14 -13.93
CA TYR A 136 -12.41 9.20 -14.95
C TYR A 136 -13.36 8.18 -14.32
N ASN A 137 -14.46 7.90 -15.01
CA ASN A 137 -15.51 7.06 -14.45
C ASN A 137 -15.15 5.57 -14.53
N TYR A 138 -14.73 5.01 -13.41
CA TYR A 138 -14.43 3.57 -13.28
C TYR A 138 -15.66 2.65 -13.45
N SER A 139 -16.87 3.19 -13.40
CA SER A 139 -18.09 2.39 -13.61
C SER A 139 -18.35 2.03 -15.08
N GLN A 140 -17.61 2.64 -16.00
CA GLN A 140 -17.69 2.36 -17.43
C GLN A 140 -16.47 1.56 -17.88
N GLU A 141 -16.56 0.24 -17.79
CA GLU A 141 -15.53 -0.64 -18.32
C GLU A 141 -15.41 -0.49 -19.85
N GLY A 142 -14.18 -0.63 -20.34
CA GLY A 142 -13.92 -0.56 -21.77
C GLY A 142 -13.91 0.84 -22.37
N VAL A 143 -13.89 1.90 -21.56
CA VAL A 143 -13.77 3.29 -22.00
C VAL A 143 -12.29 3.72 -22.04
N GLU A 144 -11.94 4.44 -23.08
CA GLU A 144 -10.62 5.04 -23.27
C GLU A 144 -10.71 6.54 -23.03
N TYR A 145 -9.71 7.10 -22.32
CA TYR A 145 -9.59 8.50 -22.05
C TYR A 145 -8.27 9.04 -22.63
N TYR A 146 -8.27 10.29 -23.03
CA TYR A 146 -7.10 10.98 -23.56
C TYR A 146 -6.70 12.08 -22.59
N ILE A 147 -5.65 11.82 -21.82
CA ILE A 147 -5.14 12.75 -20.81
C ILE A 147 -4.16 13.70 -21.46
N PRO A 148 -4.33 15.04 -21.33
CA PRO A 148 -3.33 16.00 -21.78
C PRO A 148 -1.94 15.67 -21.22
N LYS A 149 -0.90 15.79 -22.08
CA LYS A 149 0.48 15.51 -21.69
C LYS A 149 0.86 16.21 -20.39
N GLN A 150 0.58 17.51 -20.32
CA GLN A 150 0.93 18.31 -19.15
C GLN A 150 0.29 17.74 -17.85
N ASP A 151 -0.98 17.36 -17.90
CA ASP A 151 -1.70 16.90 -16.72
C ASP A 151 -1.17 15.54 -16.22
N PHE A 152 -0.85 14.63 -17.15
CA PHE A 152 -0.28 13.33 -16.82
C PHE A 152 1.12 13.45 -16.23
N GLU A 153 1.99 14.19 -16.92
CA GLU A 153 3.39 14.34 -16.53
C GLU A 153 3.55 15.12 -15.24
N GLU A 154 2.79 16.19 -15.03
CA GLU A 154 2.82 17.00 -13.81
C GLU A 154 2.51 16.16 -12.56
N VAL A 155 1.57 15.24 -12.64
CA VAL A 155 1.22 14.36 -11.52
C VAL A 155 2.40 13.46 -11.20
N ILE A 156 2.95 12.76 -12.16
CA ILE A 156 4.04 11.80 -11.95
C ILE A 156 5.33 12.52 -11.53
N GLN A 157 5.68 13.61 -12.19
CA GLN A 157 6.89 14.39 -11.92
C GLN A 157 6.83 15.14 -10.57
N THR A 158 5.66 15.25 -9.96
CA THR A 158 5.55 15.73 -8.57
C THR A 158 6.25 14.78 -7.58
N PHE A 159 6.31 13.48 -7.89
CA PHE A 159 6.84 12.45 -6.99
C PHE A 159 8.03 11.67 -7.55
N LEU A 160 8.30 11.74 -8.84
CA LEU A 160 9.43 11.10 -9.51
C LEU A 160 10.20 12.10 -10.34
N THR A 161 11.52 11.95 -10.41
CA THR A 161 12.40 12.78 -11.27
C THR A 161 12.54 12.15 -12.66
N VAL A 162 11.42 11.83 -13.30
CA VAL A 162 11.38 11.19 -14.60
C VAL A 162 11.24 12.23 -15.71
N GLU A 163 12.02 12.08 -16.78
CA GLU A 163 11.96 12.95 -17.95
C GLU A 163 10.76 12.61 -18.85
N SER A 164 10.27 13.62 -19.58
CA SER A 164 9.11 13.47 -20.46
C SER A 164 9.31 12.38 -21.53
N GLU A 165 10.49 12.27 -22.08
CA GLU A 165 10.85 11.27 -23.09
C GLU A 165 10.72 9.83 -22.56
N VAL A 166 11.02 9.64 -21.29
CA VAL A 166 10.84 8.34 -20.62
C VAL A 166 9.36 8.02 -20.46
N LEU A 167 8.54 8.98 -20.07
CA LEU A 167 7.08 8.82 -19.98
C LEU A 167 6.46 8.53 -21.34
N GLU A 168 6.84 9.30 -22.38
CA GLU A 168 6.37 9.11 -23.76
C GLU A 168 6.73 7.72 -24.32
N SER A 169 7.87 7.17 -23.95
CA SER A 169 8.32 5.86 -24.44
C SER A 169 7.71 4.66 -23.68
N ASN A 170 7.31 4.86 -22.42
CA ASN A 170 6.77 3.80 -21.55
C ASN A 170 5.23 3.83 -21.42
N ALA A 171 4.57 4.83 -21.99
CA ALA A 171 3.11 4.95 -22.03
C ALA A 171 2.63 5.13 -23.47
N ILE A 172 1.34 5.01 -23.71
CA ILE A 172 0.77 5.17 -25.04
C ILE A 172 0.56 6.66 -25.29
N TYR A 173 1.57 7.32 -25.88
CA TYR A 173 1.58 8.74 -26.17
C TYR A 173 1.26 9.03 -27.64
N ASN A 174 0.40 10.02 -27.87
CA ASN A 174 0.13 10.55 -29.19
C ASN A 174 0.75 11.95 -29.33
N ALA A 175 1.79 12.06 -30.18
CA ALA A 175 2.53 13.31 -30.38
C ALA A 175 1.73 14.40 -31.13
N GLU A 176 0.76 14.02 -31.96
CA GLU A 176 -0.07 14.96 -32.73
C GLU A 176 -1.08 15.66 -31.79
N THR A 177 -1.75 14.91 -30.96
CA THR A 177 -2.74 15.43 -30.01
C THR A 177 -2.13 15.85 -28.68
N LYS A 178 -0.88 15.48 -28.42
CA LYS A 178 -0.17 15.67 -27.13
C LYS A 178 -0.98 15.09 -25.96
N THR A 179 -1.43 13.84 -26.10
CA THR A 179 -2.21 13.14 -25.08
C THR A 179 -1.67 11.75 -24.82
N TYR A 180 -1.89 11.26 -23.61
CA TYR A 180 -1.70 9.87 -23.22
C TYR A 180 -3.03 9.14 -23.28
N LEU A 181 -3.03 7.94 -23.88
CA LEU A 181 -4.20 7.06 -23.90
C LEU A 181 -4.30 6.33 -22.58
N TYR A 182 -5.27 6.68 -21.77
CA TYR A 182 -5.51 6.09 -20.46
C TYR A 182 -6.72 5.16 -20.49
N ARG A 183 -6.55 3.98 -19.91
CA ARG A 183 -7.58 2.97 -19.73
C ARG A 183 -7.67 2.62 -18.25
N PRO A 184 -8.75 2.96 -17.55
CA PRO A 184 -8.94 2.53 -16.17
C PRO A 184 -8.87 1.01 -16.06
N ARG A 185 -8.34 0.52 -14.94
CA ARG A 185 -8.42 -0.91 -14.63
C ARG A 185 -9.88 -1.32 -14.50
N GLY A 186 -10.21 -2.46 -15.08
CA GLY A 186 -11.54 -3.07 -15.00
C GLY A 186 -11.53 -4.36 -14.20
N LEU A 187 -12.63 -5.09 -14.22
CA LEU A 187 -12.78 -6.35 -13.48
C LEU A 187 -11.72 -7.40 -13.83
N TYR A 188 -11.20 -7.37 -15.05
CA TYR A 188 -10.26 -8.39 -15.55
C TYR A 188 -8.79 -8.14 -15.16
N ASP A 189 -8.42 -6.92 -14.80
CA ASP A 189 -7.06 -6.56 -14.39
C ASP A 189 -7.01 -5.83 -13.05
N TYR A 190 -8.12 -5.80 -12.32
CA TYR A 190 -8.15 -5.27 -10.97
C TYR A 190 -7.27 -6.12 -10.05
N GLY A 191 -6.53 -5.47 -9.17
CA GLY A 191 -5.63 -6.12 -8.24
C GLY A 191 -6.34 -6.99 -7.20
N SER A 192 -5.56 -7.73 -6.43
CA SER A 192 -6.08 -8.47 -5.28
C SER A 192 -6.56 -7.51 -4.20
N THR A 193 -7.70 -7.82 -3.58
CA THR A 193 -8.18 -7.12 -2.38
C THR A 193 -7.44 -7.53 -1.10
N TYR A 194 -6.43 -8.42 -1.22
CA TYR A 194 -5.72 -9.03 -0.11
C TYR A 194 -4.21 -8.78 -0.20
N GLU A 195 -3.82 -7.60 -0.64
CA GLU A 195 -2.44 -7.18 -0.64
C GLU A 195 -1.91 -7.03 0.80
N PRO A 196 -0.59 -7.20 1.01
CA PRO A 196 0.03 -6.87 2.28
C PRO A 196 -0.01 -5.35 2.48
N TYR A 197 0.16 -4.93 3.71
CA TYR A 197 0.40 -3.52 4.00
C TYR A 197 1.89 -3.26 4.24
N PRO A 198 2.37 -2.08 3.88
CA PRO A 198 3.76 -1.73 4.01
C PRO A 198 4.08 -1.26 5.42
N GLU A 199 5.26 -1.60 5.90
CA GLU A 199 5.73 -1.21 7.22
C GLU A 199 7.21 -0.82 7.18
N VAL A 200 7.52 0.42 7.50
CA VAL A 200 8.90 0.85 7.66
C VAL A 200 9.46 0.28 8.98
N VAL A 201 10.47 -0.56 8.88
CA VAL A 201 11.07 -1.25 10.03
C VAL A 201 12.39 -0.65 10.46
N SER A 202 13.07 0.08 9.58
CA SER A 202 14.26 0.85 9.89
C SER A 202 14.49 1.95 8.86
N TYR A 203 15.30 2.93 9.19
CA TYR A 203 15.68 4.01 8.28
C TYR A 203 17.11 4.49 8.53
N GLU A 204 17.68 5.11 7.51
CA GLU A 204 18.99 5.76 7.54
C GLU A 204 18.89 7.13 6.87
N LYS A 205 19.36 8.18 7.55
CA LYS A 205 19.54 9.49 6.93
C LYS A 205 20.90 9.55 6.26
N MET A 206 20.92 9.84 4.96
CA MET A 206 22.12 9.91 4.15
C MET A 206 22.74 11.31 4.20
N ASP A 207 24.04 11.41 3.91
CA ASP A 207 24.77 12.68 3.95
C ASP A 207 24.28 13.73 2.93
N ASP A 208 23.66 13.26 1.83
CA ASP A 208 23.07 14.11 0.78
C ASP A 208 21.62 14.54 1.07
N GLY A 209 21.13 14.28 2.27
CA GLY A 209 19.80 14.63 2.72
C GLY A 209 18.69 13.67 2.30
N LYS A 210 19.03 12.59 1.60
CA LYS A 210 18.09 11.52 1.31
C LYS A 210 17.82 10.67 2.56
N ILE A 211 16.73 9.93 2.51
CA ILE A 211 16.38 8.96 3.54
C ILE A 211 16.20 7.60 2.86
N LYS A 212 16.89 6.61 3.38
CA LYS A 212 16.73 5.23 3.02
C LYS A 212 15.80 4.55 4.01
N LEU A 213 14.78 3.89 3.52
CA LEU A 213 13.77 3.17 4.31
C LEU A 213 13.87 1.68 4.00
N ILE A 214 13.86 0.85 5.03
CA ILE A 214 13.64 -0.59 4.88
C ILE A 214 12.17 -0.85 5.16
N ILE A 215 11.50 -1.42 4.16
CA ILE A 215 10.07 -1.66 4.17
C ILE A 215 9.81 -3.15 4.13
N ASN A 216 9.03 -3.65 5.09
CA ASN A 216 8.49 -4.99 5.06
C ASN A 216 7.07 -4.98 4.49
N ALA A 217 6.77 -5.97 3.65
CA ALA A 217 5.42 -6.31 3.27
C ALA A 217 4.84 -7.22 4.35
N VAL A 218 3.95 -6.68 5.16
CA VAL A 218 3.29 -7.41 6.24
C VAL A 218 2.03 -8.03 5.70
N TRP A 219 2.00 -9.36 5.61
CA TRP A 219 0.89 -10.08 5.00
C TRP A 219 0.11 -10.89 6.01
N GLU A 220 -0.97 -10.30 6.48
CA GLU A 220 -1.83 -10.87 7.51
C GLU A 220 -2.39 -12.24 7.12
N ARG A 221 -2.82 -12.39 5.87
CA ARG A 221 -3.40 -13.65 5.37
C ARG A 221 -2.48 -14.87 5.52
N THR A 222 -1.18 -14.67 5.42
CA THR A 222 -0.17 -15.72 5.60
C THR A 222 0.57 -15.61 6.92
N MET A 223 0.21 -14.62 7.73
CA MET A 223 0.82 -14.32 9.03
C MET A 223 2.34 -14.10 8.89
N GLN A 224 2.75 -13.44 7.82
CA GLN A 224 4.14 -13.08 7.56
C GLN A 224 4.33 -11.60 7.78
N ASP A 225 5.27 -11.23 8.62
CA ASP A 225 5.63 -9.83 8.88
C ASP A 225 6.72 -9.30 7.94
N ASN A 226 7.26 -10.17 7.10
CA ASN A 226 8.27 -9.85 6.09
C ASN A 226 8.12 -10.74 4.85
N ALA A 227 6.90 -10.83 4.31
CA ALA A 227 6.63 -11.57 3.08
C ALA A 227 7.54 -11.08 1.94
N MET A 228 7.88 -9.80 1.94
CA MET A 228 8.91 -9.19 1.11
C MET A 228 9.56 -8.05 1.90
N THR A 229 10.83 -7.79 1.62
CA THR A 229 11.56 -6.62 2.15
C THR A 229 12.14 -5.84 0.99
N SER A 230 11.92 -4.54 0.98
CA SER A 230 12.52 -3.62 0.01
C SER A 230 13.25 -2.47 0.69
N GLU A 231 14.21 -1.89 -0.04
CA GLU A 231 14.91 -0.66 0.31
C GLU A 231 14.39 0.45 -0.61
N LEU A 232 13.73 1.44 -0.03
CA LEU A 232 13.24 2.61 -0.71
C LEU A 232 14.11 3.81 -0.36
N VAL A 233 14.55 4.56 -1.36
CA VAL A 233 15.24 5.84 -1.16
C VAL A 233 14.30 6.97 -1.54
N ILE A 234 14.17 7.94 -0.65
CA ILE A 234 13.40 9.15 -0.86
C ILE A 234 14.26 10.39 -0.70
N GLN A 235 13.92 11.45 -1.40
CA GLN A 235 14.49 12.78 -1.24
C GLN A 235 13.43 13.72 -0.68
N PRO A 236 13.47 14.05 0.63
CA PRO A 236 12.62 15.11 1.17
C PRO A 236 12.94 16.46 0.50
N LEU A 237 11.91 17.24 0.27
CA LEU A 237 11.97 18.57 -0.31
C LEU A 237 11.27 19.57 0.63
N ASP A 238 11.38 20.86 0.33
CA ASP A 238 10.68 21.91 1.07
C ASP A 238 9.15 21.76 0.95
N ASN A 239 8.43 22.29 1.93
CA ASN A 239 6.96 22.31 1.97
C ASN A 239 6.31 20.90 1.96
N ASN A 240 6.85 19.97 2.71
CA ASN A 240 6.37 18.58 2.81
C ASN A 240 6.36 17.78 1.51
N ARG A 241 6.96 18.31 0.44
CA ARG A 241 7.14 17.57 -0.81
C ARG A 241 8.28 16.57 -0.68
N PHE A 242 8.31 15.61 -1.58
CA PHE A 242 9.39 14.62 -1.66
C PHE A 242 9.42 13.98 -3.04
N HIS A 243 10.54 13.36 -3.37
CA HIS A 243 10.65 12.47 -4.53
C HIS A 243 11.02 11.07 -4.07
N TYR A 244 10.43 10.07 -4.70
CA TYR A 244 10.92 8.71 -4.70
C TYR A 244 12.11 8.62 -5.66
N ILE A 245 13.22 8.07 -5.20
CA ILE A 245 14.51 8.05 -5.94
C ILE A 245 14.81 6.67 -6.49
N SER A 246 14.62 5.64 -5.70
CA SER A 246 14.84 4.25 -6.10
C SER A 246 14.14 3.29 -5.16
N ASN A 247 13.85 2.09 -5.65
CA ASN A 247 13.45 0.96 -4.84
C ASN A 247 14.24 -0.29 -5.25
N GLN A 248 14.66 -1.08 -4.28
CA GLN A 248 15.32 -2.35 -4.48
C GLN A 248 14.67 -3.41 -3.60
N VAL A 249 14.18 -4.47 -4.19
CA VAL A 249 13.72 -5.66 -3.47
C VAL A 249 14.95 -6.41 -2.95
N ILE A 250 15.12 -6.45 -1.62
CA ILE A 250 16.25 -7.10 -0.96
C ILE A 250 15.96 -8.60 -0.76
N LYS A 251 14.73 -8.90 -0.36
CA LYS A 251 14.31 -10.25 -0.03
C LYS A 251 12.85 -10.44 -0.42
N SER A 252 12.55 -11.57 -1.02
CA SER A 252 11.19 -12.05 -1.21
C SER A 252 11.07 -13.47 -0.66
N ASN A 253 10.14 -13.68 0.25
CA ASN A 253 9.79 -15.01 0.76
C ASN A 253 8.62 -15.61 -0.04
N LEU A 254 8.24 -14.98 -1.13
CA LEU A 254 7.14 -15.37 -1.98
C LEU A 254 7.69 -15.86 -3.30
N ASP A 255 7.19 -16.99 -3.71
CA ASP A 255 7.46 -17.53 -5.06
C ASP A 255 6.76 -16.70 -6.15
N ASP A 256 5.77 -15.84 -5.75
CA ASP A 256 4.95 -15.12 -6.71
C ASP A 256 4.32 -13.85 -6.09
N THR A 257 4.91 -12.69 -6.38
CA THR A 257 4.32 -11.38 -6.07
C THR A 257 3.09 -11.10 -6.96
N SER A 258 2.81 -11.93 -7.96
CA SER A 258 1.64 -11.79 -8.83
C SER A 258 0.32 -11.87 -8.06
N LYS A 259 0.34 -12.46 -6.85
CA LYS A 259 -0.84 -12.50 -5.96
C LYS A 259 -1.23 -11.13 -5.43
N TRP A 260 -0.31 -10.17 -5.39
CA TRP A 260 -0.54 -8.81 -4.88
C TRP A 260 -0.80 -7.81 -5.98
N TYR A 261 -0.19 -8.07 -7.14
CA TYR A 261 -0.27 -7.18 -8.29
C TYR A 261 -0.67 -7.98 -9.53
N ARG A 262 -1.58 -7.43 -10.30
CA ARG A 262 -1.93 -7.93 -11.64
C ARG A 262 -1.46 -6.90 -12.66
N ASN A 263 -0.75 -7.35 -13.70
CA ASN A 263 -0.39 -6.47 -14.80
C ASN A 263 -1.67 -5.91 -15.46
N ARG A 264 -1.59 -4.68 -15.94
CA ARG A 264 -2.64 -4.13 -16.80
C ARG A 264 -2.78 -5.00 -18.05
N LEU A 265 -3.99 -5.06 -18.55
CA LEU A 265 -4.24 -5.71 -19.85
C LEU A 265 -3.38 -5.04 -20.92
N THR A 266 -2.73 -5.86 -21.73
CA THR A 266 -2.13 -5.37 -22.97
C THR A 266 -3.18 -4.80 -23.90
N TYR A 267 -2.77 -4.02 -24.89
CA TYR A 267 -3.70 -3.45 -25.89
C TYR A 267 -4.53 -4.53 -26.58
N GLY A 268 -3.90 -5.65 -26.95
CA GLY A 268 -4.60 -6.76 -27.60
C GLY A 268 -5.60 -7.45 -26.70
N GLU A 269 -5.23 -7.72 -25.47
CA GLU A 269 -6.16 -8.34 -24.48
C GLU A 269 -7.34 -7.43 -24.19
N TRP A 270 -7.08 -6.14 -24.01
CA TRP A 270 -8.11 -5.15 -23.75
C TRP A 270 -9.12 -5.05 -24.89
N ASN A 271 -8.64 -4.95 -26.14
CA ASN A 271 -9.51 -4.93 -27.33
C ASN A 271 -10.35 -6.20 -27.44
N LYS A 272 -9.75 -7.36 -27.21
CA LYS A 272 -10.46 -8.62 -27.24
C LYS A 272 -11.60 -8.69 -26.22
N ILE A 273 -11.38 -8.16 -25.02
CA ILE A 273 -12.39 -8.18 -23.95
C ILE A 273 -13.49 -7.15 -24.19
N TYR A 274 -13.12 -5.92 -24.55
CA TYR A 274 -14.05 -4.79 -24.50
C TYR A 274 -14.53 -4.30 -25.88
N LYS A 275 -13.87 -4.66 -26.96
CA LYS A 275 -14.28 -4.24 -28.31
C LYS A 275 -14.83 -5.39 -29.16
N GLU A 276 -14.16 -6.55 -29.18
CA GLU A 276 -14.62 -7.69 -30.02
C GLU A 276 -15.88 -8.38 -29.46
N ASN A 277 -16.14 -8.30 -28.15
CA ASN A 277 -17.34 -8.83 -27.55
C ASN A 277 -18.59 -7.95 -27.71
N ASP A 278 -18.45 -6.69 -28.11
CA ASP A 278 -19.59 -5.82 -28.41
C ASP A 278 -20.19 -6.07 -29.80
N GLU A 279 -19.49 -6.77 -30.71
CA GLU A 279 -20.04 -7.17 -32.03
C GLU A 279 -20.96 -8.39 -31.93
N ILE A 280 -21.11 -9.03 -30.76
CA ILE A 280 -21.92 -10.24 -30.55
C ILE A 280 -23.24 -9.92 -29.79
N LYS A 281 -23.47 -8.67 -29.42
CA LYS A 281 -24.74 -8.21 -28.83
C LYS A 281 -25.54 -7.42 -29.86
#